data_19076b6055a782f12f7f77310355cb29
#
_entry.id   19076b6055a782f12f7f77310355cb29
#
_cell.length_a   1.000
_cell.length_b   1.000
_cell.length_c   1.000
_cell.angle_alpha   90.00
_cell.angle_beta   90.00
_cell.angle_gamma   90.00
#
_symmetry.space_group_name_H-M   'P 1'
#
loop_
_entity.id
_entity.type
_entity.pdbx_description
1 polymer ?
#
loop_
_entity_poly.entity_id
_entity_poly.type
_entity_poly.pdbx_seq_one_letter_code
_entity_poly.pdbx_strand_id
1 'polypeptide(L)'
;MTRYLLALGLGTAMALPLQAGTIGAAPAEPVIQEPAPQTMPPSFTRDWTGAYGGLRLGFGETGRTASGDGAIGGLHLGYLQDFGGFAAGVEGSFDVTGISTGVAGDLQQVARLGARGGVTTGDLFFFGTAGGAQARVGGLGNDTGWFGGVGVEYALDDNWRLGGEVLYHDFGNFNGSGNNVSATTAQLRATFRF
;
A
#
# COMPACT_ATOMS: atom_id res chain seq x y z
N MET A 1 21.70 -32.02 -68.85
CA MET A 1 22.74 -31.83 -69.86
C MET A 1 23.98 -31.28 -69.19
N THR A 2 24.90 -32.16 -68.87
CA THR A 2 26.29 -32.24 -69.45
C THR A 2 27.09 -30.96 -69.18
N ARG A 3 28.28 -30.92 -68.57
CA ARG A 3 29.46 -31.76 -68.77
C ARG A 3 30.52 -31.48 -67.68
N TYR A 4 31.21 -32.50 -67.29
CA TYR A 4 32.48 -32.62 -66.60
C TYR A 4 33.63 -31.78 -67.21
N LEU A 5 34.61 -31.36 -66.37
CA LEU A 5 36.02 -31.37 -66.74
C LEU A 5 36.89 -31.47 -65.49
N LEU A 6 37.61 -32.61 -65.42
CA LEU A 6 38.76 -32.88 -64.56
C LEU A 6 39.93 -32.04 -65.05
N ALA A 7 40.77 -31.53 -64.15
CA ALA A 7 42.15 -31.23 -64.44
C ALA A 7 43.00 -31.64 -63.27
N LEU A 8 43.81 -32.64 -63.55
CA LEU A 8 44.93 -33.20 -62.77
C LEU A 8 46.14 -32.19 -62.90
N GLY A 9 46.75 -31.80 -61.82
CA GLY A 9 48.01 -31.08 -61.80
C GLY A 9 48.95 -31.62 -60.77
N LEU A 10 49.99 -32.22 -61.27
CA LEU A 10 51.16 -32.87 -60.56
C LEU A 10 52.03 -31.79 -59.88
N GLY A 11 52.44 -32.11 -58.67
CA GLY A 11 53.82 -32.17 -58.23
C GLY A 11 54.52 -30.86 -57.86
N THR A 12 54.96 -30.79 -56.64
CA THR A 12 56.43 -30.70 -56.33
C THR A 12 56.56 -30.70 -54.80
N ALA A 13 57.22 -31.71 -54.28
CA ALA A 13 57.61 -31.77 -52.88
C ALA A 13 58.79 -30.84 -52.62
N MET A 14 58.58 -29.80 -51.81
CA MET A 14 59.65 -29.04 -51.19
C MET A 14 59.78 -29.47 -49.73
N ALA A 15 60.93 -30.10 -49.40
CA ALA A 15 61.30 -30.35 -48.02
C ALA A 15 61.66 -29.05 -47.32
N LEU A 16 60.91 -28.72 -46.31
CA LEU A 16 61.17 -27.61 -45.37
C LEU A 16 61.91 -28.18 -44.14
N PRO A 17 62.86 -27.43 -43.56
CA PRO A 17 63.62 -27.84 -42.41
C PRO A 17 62.67 -27.82 -41.16
N LEU A 18 62.77 -28.95 -40.36
CA LEU A 18 62.17 -28.97 -39.02
C LEU A 18 62.88 -27.93 -38.15
N GLN A 19 62.18 -26.81 -37.86
CA GLN A 19 62.57 -26.03 -36.71
C GLN A 19 61.90 -26.64 -35.48
N ALA A 20 62.72 -27.02 -34.50
CA ALA A 20 62.24 -27.38 -33.17
C ALA A 20 61.61 -26.13 -32.52
N GLY A 21 60.28 -26.09 -32.55
CA GLY A 21 59.55 -25.06 -31.89
C GLY A 21 59.74 -25.18 -30.37
N THR A 22 60.16 -24.07 -29.74
CA THR A 22 60.09 -23.87 -28.31
C THR A 22 58.65 -24.13 -27.86
N ILE A 23 58.52 -24.94 -26.79
CA ILE A 23 57.24 -25.21 -26.14
C ILE A 23 56.75 -23.83 -25.59
N GLY A 24 55.94 -23.17 -26.34
CA GLY A 24 55.25 -21.97 -25.86
C GLY A 24 54.41 -22.34 -24.65
N ALA A 25 54.47 -21.54 -23.59
CA ALA A 25 53.62 -21.69 -22.43
C ALA A 25 52.15 -21.86 -22.87
N ALA A 26 51.48 -22.84 -22.27
CA ALA A 26 50.06 -23.07 -22.52
C ALA A 26 49.29 -21.75 -22.37
N PRO A 27 48.32 -21.46 -23.26
CA PRO A 27 47.47 -20.28 -23.08
C PRO A 27 46.85 -20.33 -21.67
N ALA A 28 47.03 -19.25 -20.91
CA ALA A 28 46.40 -19.14 -19.63
C ALA A 28 44.87 -19.32 -19.83
N GLU A 29 44.29 -20.23 -19.12
CA GLU A 29 42.82 -20.41 -19.10
C GLU A 29 42.19 -19.04 -18.79
N PRO A 30 41.12 -18.65 -19.51
CA PRO A 30 40.43 -17.40 -19.19
C PRO A 30 39.95 -17.48 -17.75
N VAL A 31 40.48 -16.62 -16.89
CA VAL A 31 39.99 -16.46 -15.53
C VAL A 31 38.55 -15.98 -15.66
N ILE A 32 37.58 -16.86 -15.42
CA ILE A 32 36.19 -16.49 -15.28
C ILE A 32 36.14 -15.65 -13.99
N GLN A 33 36.17 -14.32 -14.13
CA GLN A 33 35.90 -13.46 -13.00
C GLN A 33 34.44 -13.72 -12.59
N GLU A 34 34.26 -14.39 -11.46
CA GLU A 34 32.96 -14.44 -10.81
C GLU A 34 32.44 -13.04 -10.68
N PRO A 35 31.19 -12.73 -11.17
CA PRO A 35 30.63 -11.40 -11.01
C PRO A 35 30.68 -11.04 -9.53
N ALA A 36 31.29 -9.90 -9.20
CA ALA A 36 31.29 -9.41 -7.83
C ALA A 36 29.85 -9.43 -7.31
N PRO A 37 29.60 -9.89 -6.08
CA PRO A 37 28.28 -9.88 -5.50
C PRO A 37 27.72 -8.44 -5.63
N GLN A 38 26.65 -8.32 -6.39
CA GLN A 38 25.96 -7.05 -6.48
C GLN A 38 25.35 -6.79 -5.09
N THR A 39 26.00 -5.94 -4.33
CA THR A 39 25.39 -5.37 -3.13
C THR A 39 24.18 -4.58 -3.62
N MET A 40 22.99 -5.17 -3.51
CA MET A 40 21.76 -4.39 -3.69
C MET A 40 21.87 -3.18 -2.75
N PRO A 41 21.66 -1.96 -3.26
CA PRO A 41 21.59 -0.81 -2.38
C PRO A 41 20.55 -1.14 -1.29
N PRO A 42 20.81 -0.79 -0.02
CA PRO A 42 19.84 -1.03 1.03
C PRO A 42 18.53 -0.38 0.58
N SER A 43 17.51 -1.19 0.42
CA SER A 43 16.16 -0.68 0.23
C SER A 43 15.87 0.11 1.51
N PHE A 44 15.83 1.43 1.43
CA PHE A 44 15.35 2.27 2.52
C PHE A 44 13.84 2.03 2.65
N THR A 45 13.48 0.87 3.16
CA THR A 45 12.12 0.58 3.59
C THR A 45 11.99 1.22 4.96
N ARG A 46 11.19 2.27 5.04
CA ARG A 46 10.81 2.87 6.32
C ARG A 46 10.10 1.81 7.16
N ASP A 47 10.45 1.72 8.43
CA ASP A 47 9.72 0.89 9.39
C ASP A 47 8.42 1.59 9.79
N TRP A 48 7.28 0.96 9.50
CA TRP A 48 5.96 1.46 9.86
C TRP A 48 5.46 0.95 11.20
N THR A 49 6.25 0.10 11.89
CA THR A 49 5.91 -0.48 13.19
C THR A 49 5.82 0.59 14.27
N GLY A 50 4.80 0.51 15.09
CA GLY A 50 4.68 1.30 16.31
C GLY A 50 3.26 1.73 16.64
N ALA A 51 3.11 2.23 17.86
CA ALA A 51 1.91 2.90 18.31
C ALA A 51 1.83 4.30 17.67
N TYR A 52 0.65 4.73 17.34
CA TYR A 52 0.42 6.04 16.75
C TYR A 52 -0.90 6.63 17.20
N GLY A 53 -1.02 7.94 17.06
CA GLY A 53 -2.27 8.67 17.29
C GLY A 53 -2.30 9.96 16.50
N GLY A 54 -3.47 10.52 16.29
CA GLY A 54 -3.57 11.73 15.47
C GLY A 54 -4.94 12.32 15.36
N LEU A 55 -5.05 13.30 14.46
CA LEU A 55 -6.23 14.05 14.16
C LEU A 55 -6.76 13.72 12.76
N ARG A 56 -8.08 13.84 12.60
CA ARG A 56 -8.75 13.70 11.30
C ARG A 56 -9.71 14.86 11.08
N LEU A 57 -9.79 15.34 9.85
CA LEU A 57 -10.72 16.37 9.41
C LEU A 57 -11.21 16.04 8.00
N GLY A 58 -12.49 16.23 7.74
CA GLY A 58 -13.05 15.93 6.43
C GLY A 58 -14.51 16.29 6.31
N PHE A 59 -15.13 15.67 5.32
CA PHE A 59 -16.55 15.82 5.02
C PHE A 59 -17.18 14.44 4.87
N GLY A 60 -18.47 14.38 5.22
CA GLY A 60 -19.27 13.19 5.06
C GLY A 60 -20.59 13.50 4.40
N GLU A 61 -21.05 12.54 3.61
CA GLU A 61 -22.38 12.53 3.00
C GLU A 61 -23.13 11.30 3.49
N THR A 62 -24.38 11.52 3.89
CA THR A 62 -25.32 10.43 4.21
C THR A 62 -26.23 10.19 3.03
N GLY A 63 -26.52 8.92 2.73
CA GLY A 63 -27.34 8.50 1.61
C GLY A 63 -28.50 7.60 2.01
N ARG A 64 -29.29 7.19 1.02
CA ARG A 64 -30.52 6.39 1.13
C ARG A 64 -31.68 7.18 1.69
N THR A 65 -32.24 6.81 2.85
CA THR A 65 -33.47 7.43 3.39
C THR A 65 -33.19 8.75 4.11
N ALA A 66 -31.96 8.97 4.58
CA ALA A 66 -31.52 10.20 5.22
C ALA A 66 -30.39 10.81 4.38
N SER A 67 -30.64 11.93 3.71
CA SER A 67 -29.63 12.65 2.93
C SER A 67 -29.19 13.91 3.68
N GLY A 68 -27.89 14.08 3.80
CA GLY A 68 -27.26 15.24 4.42
C GLY A 68 -25.77 15.19 4.24
N ASP A 69 -25.14 16.32 4.37
CA ASP A 69 -23.69 16.49 4.31
C ASP A 69 -23.20 17.38 5.44
N GLY A 70 -21.93 17.27 5.77
CA GLY A 70 -21.34 18.10 6.79
C GLY A 70 -19.89 17.78 7.10
N ALA A 71 -19.31 18.67 7.89
CA ALA A 71 -17.94 18.49 8.36
C ALA A 71 -17.87 17.39 9.42
N ILE A 72 -16.77 16.65 9.40
CA ILE A 72 -16.44 15.63 10.38
C ILE A 72 -15.00 15.85 10.85
N GLY A 73 -14.76 15.69 12.15
CA GLY A 73 -13.43 15.78 12.72
C GLY A 73 -13.28 14.92 13.95
N GLY A 74 -12.09 14.42 14.20
CA GLY A 74 -11.89 13.53 15.32
C GLY A 74 -10.47 13.12 15.57
N LEU A 75 -10.34 12.14 16.45
CA LEU A 75 -9.09 11.55 16.89
C LEU A 75 -9.01 10.11 16.44
N HIS A 76 -7.78 9.61 16.23
CA HIS A 76 -7.53 8.19 16.04
C HIS A 76 -6.30 7.77 16.82
N LEU A 77 -6.25 6.51 17.17
CA LEU A 77 -5.10 5.86 17.79
C LEU A 77 -5.04 4.40 17.34
N GLY A 78 -3.84 3.86 17.25
CA GLY A 78 -3.67 2.50 16.78
C GLY A 78 -2.25 1.98 16.96
N TYR A 79 -2.05 0.79 16.45
CA TYR A 79 -0.77 0.13 16.37
C TYR A 79 -0.63 -0.55 15.01
N LEU A 80 0.51 -0.34 14.35
CA LEU A 80 0.89 -1.03 13.13
C LEU A 80 2.10 -1.93 13.39
N GLN A 81 2.13 -3.06 12.69
CA GLN A 81 3.28 -3.94 12.56
C GLN A 81 3.68 -4.01 11.09
N ASP A 82 4.94 -3.70 10.81
CA ASP A 82 5.54 -3.84 9.48
C ASP A 82 6.12 -5.25 9.31
N PHE A 83 5.91 -5.83 8.14
CA PHE A 83 6.38 -7.16 7.74
C PHE A 83 7.33 -7.10 6.53
N GLY A 84 7.87 -5.92 6.21
CA GLY A 84 8.79 -5.74 5.09
C GLY A 84 8.08 -5.56 3.75
N GLY A 85 7.45 -4.39 3.53
CA GLY A 85 6.68 -4.07 2.32
C GLY A 85 5.17 -4.26 2.46
N PHE A 86 4.71 -4.77 3.59
CA PHE A 86 3.33 -4.87 4.00
C PHE A 86 3.21 -4.52 5.49
N ALA A 87 2.25 -3.70 5.86
CA ALA A 87 1.97 -3.40 7.26
C ALA A 87 0.51 -3.70 7.59
N ALA A 88 0.27 -4.19 8.80
CA ALA A 88 -1.08 -4.46 9.30
C ALA A 88 -1.19 -4.10 10.77
N GLY A 89 -2.41 -3.79 11.22
CA GLY A 89 -2.64 -3.43 12.60
C GLY A 89 -4.09 -3.14 12.92
N VAL A 90 -4.29 -2.50 14.06
CA VAL A 90 -5.62 -2.12 14.57
C VAL A 90 -5.69 -0.63 14.82
N GLU A 91 -6.86 -0.05 14.61
CA GLU A 91 -7.11 1.38 14.84
C GLU A 91 -8.48 1.58 15.48
N GLY A 92 -8.50 2.39 16.53
CA GLY A 92 -9.71 2.94 17.11
C GLY A 92 -9.82 4.42 16.78
N SER A 93 -11.04 4.91 16.62
CA SER A 93 -11.28 6.32 16.34
C SER A 93 -12.59 6.82 16.91
N PHE A 94 -12.61 8.13 17.16
CA PHE A 94 -13.78 8.85 17.63
C PHE A 94 -13.90 10.17 16.88
N ASP A 95 -15.02 10.36 16.20
CA ASP A 95 -15.31 11.54 15.41
C ASP A 95 -16.56 12.24 15.93
N VAL A 96 -16.53 13.56 15.89
CA VAL A 96 -17.68 14.43 16.04
C VAL A 96 -18.08 14.98 14.67
N THR A 97 -19.34 15.10 14.42
CA THR A 97 -19.85 15.51 13.11
C THR A 97 -20.99 16.52 13.26
N GLY A 98 -21.04 17.44 12.33
CA GLY A 98 -22.12 18.41 12.18
C GLY A 98 -23.03 18.08 10.99
N ILE A 99 -23.18 16.79 10.65
CA ILE A 99 -24.01 16.37 9.52
C ILE A 99 -25.49 16.45 9.93
N SER A 100 -26.22 17.37 9.31
CA SER A 100 -27.65 17.51 9.50
C SER A 100 -28.40 16.60 8.53
N THR A 101 -29.15 15.63 9.07
CA THR A 101 -29.88 14.64 8.27
C THR A 101 -31.38 14.96 8.15
N GLY A 102 -31.76 16.22 8.19
CA GLY A 102 -33.09 16.77 7.91
C GLY A 102 -34.33 16.07 8.48
N VAL A 103 -34.48 14.78 8.33
CA VAL A 103 -35.66 13.98 8.73
C VAL A 103 -35.41 13.08 9.93
N ALA A 104 -34.14 12.66 10.13
CA ALA A 104 -33.78 11.65 11.11
C ALA A 104 -33.00 12.18 12.35
N GLY A 105 -32.77 13.50 12.42
CA GLY A 105 -31.94 14.14 13.45
C GLY A 105 -30.46 14.24 13.02
N ASP A 106 -29.68 15.02 13.78
CA ASP A 106 -28.29 15.27 13.46
C ASP A 106 -27.40 14.11 13.90
N LEU A 107 -26.53 13.62 13.02
CA LEU A 107 -25.45 12.69 13.38
C LEU A 107 -24.45 13.46 14.24
N GLN A 108 -24.20 12.98 15.44
CA GLN A 108 -23.40 13.73 16.43
C GLN A 108 -22.02 13.12 16.66
N GLN A 109 -21.93 11.79 16.71
CA GLN A 109 -20.71 11.09 17.07
C GLN A 109 -20.63 9.75 16.36
N VAL A 110 -19.42 9.39 15.95
CA VAL A 110 -19.11 8.06 15.39
C VAL A 110 -17.86 7.51 16.07
N ALA A 111 -17.98 6.39 16.74
CA ALA A 111 -16.85 5.62 17.25
C ALA A 111 -16.60 4.42 16.33
N ARG A 112 -15.35 4.11 16.05
CA ARG A 112 -14.96 2.99 15.19
C ARG A 112 -13.82 2.20 15.81
N LEU A 113 -13.84 0.88 15.57
CA LEU A 113 -12.75 -0.02 15.88
C LEU A 113 -12.59 -1.00 14.72
N GLY A 114 -11.39 -1.12 14.18
CA GLY A 114 -11.17 -1.98 13.04
C GLY A 114 -9.72 -2.37 12.84
N ALA A 115 -9.52 -3.23 11.85
CA ALA A 115 -8.22 -3.59 11.34
C ALA A 115 -7.88 -2.71 10.13
N ARG A 116 -6.59 -2.45 9.93
CA ARG A 116 -6.06 -1.83 8.71
C ARG A 116 -4.84 -2.61 8.24
N GLY A 117 -4.64 -2.66 6.92
CA GLY A 117 -3.49 -3.35 6.35
C GLY A 117 -3.29 -2.97 4.90
N GLY A 118 -2.04 -3.07 4.43
CA GLY A 118 -1.72 -2.69 3.07
C GLY A 118 -0.24 -2.70 2.75
N VAL A 119 0.10 -2.16 1.59
CA VAL A 119 1.44 -2.18 1.02
C VAL A 119 2.21 -0.92 1.40
N THR A 120 3.44 -1.10 1.86
CA THR A 120 4.37 -0.01 2.14
C THR A 120 5.42 0.08 1.03
N THR A 121 5.69 1.28 0.56
CA THR A 121 6.69 1.54 -0.48
C THR A 121 7.44 2.84 -0.16
N GLY A 122 8.64 2.72 0.40
CA GLY A 122 9.39 3.87 0.91
C GLY A 122 8.56 4.64 1.95
N ASP A 123 8.28 5.90 1.66
CA ASP A 123 7.52 6.78 2.54
C ASP A 123 5.99 6.71 2.37
N LEU A 124 5.49 5.83 1.49
CA LEU A 124 4.07 5.67 1.21
C LEU A 124 3.51 4.37 1.82
N PHE A 125 2.32 4.47 2.39
CA PHE A 125 1.52 3.35 2.86
C PHE A 125 0.12 3.42 2.24
N PHE A 126 -0.19 2.50 1.33
CA PHE A 126 -1.52 2.30 0.75
C PHE A 126 -2.24 1.24 1.55
N PHE A 127 -3.38 1.56 2.11
CA PHE A 127 -4.07 0.65 3.01
C PHE A 127 -5.56 0.51 2.72
N GLY A 128 -6.09 -0.67 3.08
CA GLY A 128 -7.49 -0.90 3.32
C GLY A 128 -7.78 -0.94 4.81
N THR A 129 -9.00 -0.59 5.20
CA THR A 129 -9.46 -0.67 6.58
C THR A 129 -10.89 -1.19 6.62
N ALA A 130 -11.22 -1.96 7.67
CA ALA A 130 -12.58 -2.43 7.91
C ALA A 130 -12.79 -2.74 9.39
N GLY A 131 -14.05 -2.63 9.86
CA GLY A 131 -14.37 -2.91 11.25
C GLY A 131 -15.81 -2.58 11.64
N GLY A 132 -16.02 -2.49 12.93
CA GLY A 132 -17.29 -2.08 13.53
C GLY A 132 -17.33 -0.57 13.76
N ALA A 133 -18.50 0.02 13.56
CA ALA A 133 -18.79 1.42 13.84
C ALA A 133 -20.02 1.54 14.73
N GLN A 134 -20.00 2.49 15.66
CA GLN A 134 -21.15 2.88 16.45
C GLN A 134 -21.46 4.36 16.20
N ALA A 135 -22.65 4.64 15.73
CA ALA A 135 -23.12 5.99 15.49
C ALA A 135 -24.15 6.42 16.56
N ARG A 136 -24.10 7.69 16.93
CA ARG A 136 -25.10 8.34 17.77
C ARG A 136 -25.81 9.42 16.98
N VAL A 137 -27.13 9.27 16.86
CA VAL A 137 -28.01 10.24 16.18
C VAL A 137 -28.96 10.87 17.21
N GLY A 138 -29.05 12.20 17.21
CA GLY A 138 -29.95 12.93 18.09
C GLY A 138 -31.39 12.54 17.82
N GLY A 139 -32.10 12.10 18.87
CA GLY A 139 -33.50 11.68 18.78
C GLY A 139 -33.75 10.21 18.43
N LEU A 140 -32.78 9.50 17.81
CA LEU A 140 -32.89 8.10 17.42
C LEU A 140 -32.06 7.14 18.28
N GLY A 141 -31.12 7.65 19.10
CA GLY A 141 -30.26 6.83 19.95
C GLY A 141 -28.97 6.36 19.29
N ASN A 142 -28.46 5.22 19.74
CA ASN A 142 -27.20 4.63 19.24
C ASN A 142 -27.52 3.42 18.37
N ASP A 143 -26.75 3.25 17.30
CA ASP A 143 -26.79 2.04 16.49
C ASP A 143 -25.39 1.59 16.10
N THR A 144 -25.26 0.28 15.80
CA THR A 144 -24.02 -0.37 15.43
C THR A 144 -24.07 -0.81 13.97
N GLY A 145 -23.01 -0.56 13.25
CA GLY A 145 -22.85 -0.96 11.87
C GLY A 145 -21.43 -1.42 11.58
N TRP A 146 -21.13 -1.57 10.33
CA TRP A 146 -19.78 -1.83 9.84
C TRP A 146 -19.27 -0.66 9.01
N PHE A 147 -17.96 -0.59 8.88
CA PHE A 147 -17.32 0.33 7.95
C PHE A 147 -16.22 -0.38 7.17
N GLY A 148 -15.92 0.15 5.99
CA GLY A 148 -14.79 -0.27 5.18
C GLY A 148 -14.32 0.89 4.31
N GLY A 149 -13.04 0.88 3.97
CA GLY A 149 -12.49 1.94 3.14
C GLY A 149 -11.05 1.74 2.74
N VAL A 150 -10.52 2.74 2.05
CA VAL A 150 -9.15 2.78 1.56
C VAL A 150 -8.51 4.12 1.84
N GLY A 151 -7.20 4.13 1.96
CA GLY A 151 -6.46 5.36 2.18
C GLY A 151 -5.00 5.25 1.80
N VAL A 152 -4.35 6.40 1.90
CA VAL A 152 -2.91 6.54 1.70
C VAL A 152 -2.34 7.44 2.78
N GLU A 153 -1.18 7.07 3.32
CA GLU A 153 -0.37 7.91 4.20
C GLU A 153 1.01 8.11 3.61
N TYR A 154 1.53 9.32 3.77
CA TYR A 154 2.89 9.72 3.43
C TYR A 154 3.63 10.09 4.71
N ALA A 155 4.77 9.47 4.96
CA ALA A 155 5.64 9.79 6.08
C ALA A 155 6.48 11.02 5.75
N LEU A 156 6.28 12.10 6.49
CA LEU A 156 7.07 13.32 6.37
C LEU A 156 8.46 13.15 6.99
N ASP A 157 8.49 12.47 8.13
CA ASP A 157 9.68 12.09 8.87
C ASP A 157 9.44 10.80 9.67
N ASP A 158 10.27 10.47 10.64
CA ASP A 158 10.15 9.23 11.41
C ASP A 158 8.94 9.19 12.34
N ASN A 159 8.39 10.34 12.70
CA ASN A 159 7.27 10.46 13.62
C ASN A 159 5.98 10.95 12.95
N TRP A 160 6.08 11.89 11.99
CA TRP A 160 4.91 12.51 11.40
C TRP A 160 4.51 11.91 10.06
N ARG A 161 3.21 11.67 9.90
CA ARG A 161 2.59 11.19 8.67
C ARG A 161 1.38 12.05 8.34
N LEU A 162 1.19 12.33 7.06
CA LEU A 162 -0.03 12.93 6.52
C LEU A 162 -0.69 11.96 5.56
N GLY A 163 -2.00 11.95 5.54
CA GLY A 163 -2.71 11.05 4.65
C GLY A 163 -4.14 11.47 4.38
N GLY A 164 -4.79 10.64 3.59
CA GLY A 164 -6.20 10.74 3.29
C GLY A 164 -6.84 9.37 3.24
N GLU A 165 -8.13 9.32 3.58
CA GLU A 165 -8.92 8.10 3.53
C GLU A 165 -10.34 8.39 3.08
N VAL A 166 -10.94 7.40 2.41
CA VAL A 166 -12.37 7.39 2.09
C VAL A 166 -12.98 6.16 2.74
N LEU A 167 -14.02 6.39 3.53
CA LEU A 167 -14.71 5.34 4.29
C LEU A 167 -16.19 5.30 3.91
N TYR A 168 -16.69 4.09 3.76
CA TYR A 168 -18.11 3.78 3.65
C TYR A 168 -18.59 3.15 4.95
N HIS A 169 -19.74 3.60 5.45
CA HIS A 169 -20.40 3.10 6.65
C HIS A 169 -21.79 2.60 6.31
N ASP A 170 -22.19 1.50 6.90
CA ASP A 170 -23.55 0.96 6.76
C ASP A 170 -24.08 0.54 8.14
N PHE A 171 -25.17 1.17 8.56
CA PHE A 171 -25.84 0.92 9.82
C PHE A 171 -27.14 0.12 9.64
N GLY A 172 -27.43 -0.35 8.42
CA GLY A 172 -28.62 -1.14 8.13
C GLY A 172 -29.93 -0.46 8.56
N ASN A 173 -30.79 -1.22 9.24
CA ASN A 173 -32.04 -0.72 9.80
C ASN A 173 -31.77 0.00 11.13
N PHE A 174 -31.49 1.30 11.07
CA PHE A 174 -31.09 2.12 12.21
C PHE A 174 -32.11 2.04 13.35
N ASN A 175 -31.68 1.42 14.47
CA ASN A 175 -32.44 1.24 15.70
C ASN A 175 -33.87 0.69 15.49
N GLY A 176 -34.09 -0.18 14.50
CA GLY A 176 -35.40 -0.75 14.20
C GLY A 176 -36.42 0.23 13.58
N SER A 177 -35.97 1.42 13.16
CA SER A 177 -36.84 2.48 12.62
C SER A 177 -37.35 2.21 11.20
N GLY A 178 -36.89 1.16 10.54
CA GLY A 178 -37.17 0.87 9.12
C GLY A 178 -36.32 1.69 8.15
N ASN A 179 -35.46 2.58 8.65
CA ASN A 179 -34.61 3.44 7.83
C ASN A 179 -33.21 2.86 7.72
N ASN A 180 -32.77 2.64 6.48
CA ASN A 180 -31.39 2.26 6.19
C ASN A 180 -30.52 3.51 6.09
N VAL A 181 -29.51 3.59 6.94
CA VAL A 181 -28.56 4.73 6.96
C VAL A 181 -27.20 4.25 6.47
N SER A 182 -26.70 4.89 5.42
CA SER A 182 -25.33 4.72 4.97
C SER A 182 -24.65 6.08 4.90
N ALA A 183 -23.34 6.10 5.09
CA ALA A 183 -22.57 7.33 4.99
C ALA A 183 -21.23 7.06 4.28
N THR A 184 -20.84 8.01 3.43
CA THR A 184 -19.49 8.03 2.85
C THR A 184 -18.76 9.25 3.43
N THR A 185 -17.53 9.05 3.89
CA THR A 185 -16.69 10.11 4.43
C THR A 185 -15.37 10.17 3.71
N ALA A 186 -14.90 11.37 3.41
CA ALA A 186 -13.56 11.63 2.91
C ALA A 186 -12.83 12.50 3.94
N GLN A 187 -11.70 12.02 4.45
CA GLN A 187 -10.97 12.63 5.55
C GLN A 187 -9.48 12.76 5.25
N LEU A 188 -8.90 13.87 5.66
CA LEU A 188 -7.47 14.05 5.82
C LEU A 188 -7.07 13.62 7.23
N ARG A 189 -5.88 13.09 7.37
CA ARG A 189 -5.36 12.64 8.65
C ARG A 189 -3.92 13.10 8.87
N ALA A 190 -3.64 13.57 10.09
CA ALA A 190 -2.30 13.86 10.58
C ALA A 190 -2.02 12.90 11.73
N THR A 191 -0.97 12.12 11.61
CA THR A 191 -0.66 11.01 12.52
C THR A 191 0.74 11.20 13.09
N PHE A 192 0.88 11.03 14.39
CA PHE A 192 2.16 10.99 15.09
C PHE A 192 2.45 9.59 15.58
N ARG A 193 3.64 9.06 15.29
CA ARG A 193 4.16 7.78 15.77
C ARG A 193 5.01 8.00 17.00
N PHE A 194 4.78 7.21 18.03
CA PHE A 194 5.51 7.22 19.29
C PHE A 194 6.75 6.34 19.27
#